data_e8fced43c636ba429cbf8c462d0f8233
#
_entry.id   e8fced43c636ba429cbf8c462d0f8233
#
_cell.length_a   1.000
_cell.length_b   1.000
_cell.length_c   1.000
_cell.angle_alpha   90.00
_cell.angle_beta   90.00
_cell.angle_gamma   90.00
#
_symmetry.space_group_name_H-M   'P 1'
#
loop_
_entity.id
_entity.type
_entity.pdbx_description
1 polymer ?
#
loop_
_entity_poly.entity_id
_entity_poly.type
_entity_poly.pdbx_seq_one_letter_code
_entity_poly.pdbx_strand_id
1 'polypeptide(L)'
;MMISPQAADKLNSSIEDLKNSLEEKVSKKLDLDNCHRMIQRLVELSSSCEACNQYFVDLEGHIAQLLDKSDQLTKNDFKNHHQILNNIRTHLMKKHKLVAKDYYLSIYMSCGLSLGLVFGLLFDNLALGLPIGLAVGVAIGAGLDADVKKKGRTI
;
A
#
# COMPACT_ATOMS: atom_id res chain seq x y z
N MET A 1 17.61 -5.18 -17.09
CA MET A 1 17.08 -4.22 -18.06
C MET A 1 16.40 -3.12 -17.26
N MET A 2 16.73 -1.85 -17.47
CA MET A 2 16.13 -0.75 -16.68
C MET A 2 14.76 -0.40 -17.24
N ILE A 3 13.80 -0.15 -16.35
CA ILE A 3 12.48 0.38 -16.73
C ILE A 3 12.70 1.82 -17.23
N SER A 4 12.25 2.10 -18.47
CA SER A 4 12.36 3.46 -19.02
C SER A 4 11.33 4.39 -18.33
N PRO A 5 11.66 5.67 -18.12
CA PRO A 5 10.68 6.64 -17.60
C PRO A 5 9.40 6.70 -18.44
N GLN A 6 9.53 6.58 -19.76
CA GLN A 6 8.41 6.55 -20.70
C GLN A 6 7.46 5.36 -20.48
N ALA A 7 8.00 4.18 -20.11
CA ALA A 7 7.18 3.01 -19.78
C ALA A 7 6.39 3.24 -18.48
N ALA A 8 7.01 3.88 -17.50
CA ALA A 8 6.35 4.23 -16.26
C ALA A 8 5.22 5.26 -16.48
N ASP A 9 5.46 6.30 -17.27
CA ASP A 9 4.46 7.31 -17.61
C ASP A 9 3.28 6.70 -18.38
N LYS A 10 3.57 5.80 -19.32
CA LYS A 10 2.54 5.06 -20.06
C LYS A 10 1.67 4.20 -19.12
N LEU A 11 2.29 3.47 -18.20
CA LEU A 11 1.54 2.65 -17.25
C LEU A 11 0.70 3.50 -16.30
N ASN A 12 1.24 4.63 -15.85
CA ASN A 12 0.50 5.60 -15.03
C ASN A 12 -0.71 6.19 -15.78
N SER A 13 -0.55 6.53 -17.06
CA SER A 13 -1.66 6.98 -17.91
C SER A 13 -2.73 5.89 -18.05
N SER A 14 -2.33 4.64 -18.27
CA SER A 14 -3.26 3.51 -18.34
C SER A 14 -4.04 3.29 -17.03
N ILE A 15 -3.43 3.54 -15.88
CA ILE A 15 -4.12 3.48 -14.59
C ILE A 15 -5.14 4.62 -14.44
N GLU A 16 -4.81 5.83 -14.87
CA GLU A 16 -5.75 6.95 -14.86
C GLU A 16 -6.92 6.72 -15.82
N ASP A 17 -6.65 6.16 -17.02
CA ASP A 17 -7.70 5.78 -17.97
C ASP A 17 -8.62 4.71 -17.36
N LEU A 18 -8.06 3.70 -16.70
CA LEU A 18 -8.81 2.69 -15.99
C LEU A 18 -9.64 3.29 -14.84
N LYS A 19 -9.07 4.22 -14.08
CA LYS A 19 -9.76 4.92 -12.99
C LYS A 19 -10.95 5.74 -13.51
N ASN A 20 -10.79 6.39 -14.66
CA ASN A 20 -11.83 7.20 -15.28
C ASN A 20 -12.94 6.35 -15.96
N SER A 21 -12.61 5.13 -16.41
CA SER A 21 -13.58 4.20 -17.00
C SER A 21 -14.42 3.45 -15.97
N LEU A 22 -14.00 3.41 -14.71
CA LEU A 22 -14.64 2.63 -13.66
C LEU A 22 -15.45 3.51 -12.70
N GLU A 23 -16.52 2.94 -12.12
CA GLU A 23 -17.20 3.57 -11.00
C GLU A 23 -16.25 3.76 -9.80
N GLU A 24 -16.43 4.83 -9.03
CA GLU A 24 -15.60 5.16 -7.87
C GLU A 24 -15.46 4.00 -6.86
N LYS A 25 -16.52 3.23 -6.64
CA LYS A 25 -16.50 2.05 -5.76
C LYS A 25 -15.59 0.94 -6.28
N VAL A 26 -15.55 0.73 -7.59
CA VAL A 26 -14.75 -0.29 -8.25
C VAL A 26 -13.29 0.14 -8.27
N SER A 27 -13.01 1.39 -8.61
CA SER A 27 -11.70 2.00 -8.56
C SER A 27 -11.05 1.91 -7.16
N LYS A 28 -11.81 2.22 -6.11
CA LYS A 28 -11.36 2.05 -4.71
C LYS A 28 -11.08 0.59 -4.36
N LYS A 29 -11.87 -0.35 -4.88
CA LYS A 29 -11.63 -1.79 -4.68
C LYS A 29 -10.34 -2.28 -5.33
N LEU A 30 -9.94 -1.71 -6.45
CA LEU A 30 -8.69 -2.03 -7.13
C LEU A 30 -7.47 -1.36 -6.51
N ASP A 31 -7.65 -0.45 -5.53
CA ASP A 31 -6.55 0.25 -4.84
C ASP A 31 -5.54 0.90 -5.81
N LEU A 32 -6.07 1.54 -6.86
CA LEU A 32 -5.28 2.10 -7.97
C LEU A 32 -4.29 3.18 -7.51
N ASP A 33 -4.63 3.93 -6.46
CA ASP A 33 -3.72 4.93 -5.88
C ASP A 33 -2.47 4.28 -5.26
N ASN A 34 -2.60 3.06 -4.75
CA ASN A 34 -1.47 2.29 -4.24
C ASN A 34 -0.60 1.72 -5.39
N CYS A 35 -1.22 1.35 -6.52
CA CYS A 35 -0.50 0.96 -7.72
C CYS A 35 0.49 2.03 -8.16
N HIS A 36 0.08 3.29 -8.18
CA HIS A 36 0.92 4.44 -8.56
C HIS A 36 2.21 4.52 -7.73
N ARG A 37 2.08 4.40 -6.41
CA ARG A 37 3.24 4.40 -5.49
C ARG A 37 4.14 3.18 -5.70
N MET A 38 3.55 1.99 -5.91
CA MET A 38 4.32 0.78 -6.19
C MET A 38 5.10 0.88 -7.48
N ILE A 39 4.51 1.40 -8.57
CA ILE A 39 5.17 1.64 -9.85
C ILE A 39 6.41 2.52 -9.65
N GLN A 40 6.25 3.65 -8.96
CA GLN A 40 7.35 4.56 -8.68
C GLN A 40 8.52 3.84 -7.98
N ARG A 41 8.21 3.00 -6.97
CA ARG A 41 9.24 2.21 -6.27
C ARG A 41 9.88 1.13 -7.13
N LEU A 42 9.09 0.44 -7.98
CA LEU A 42 9.63 -0.53 -8.92
C LEU A 42 10.61 0.11 -9.91
N VAL A 43 10.26 1.30 -10.43
CA VAL A 43 11.14 2.07 -11.33
C VAL A 43 12.45 2.47 -10.64
N GLU A 44 12.37 3.07 -9.44
CA GLU A 44 13.55 3.47 -8.66
C GLU A 44 14.49 2.29 -8.38
N LEU A 45 13.95 1.11 -8.12
CA LEU A 45 14.70 -0.09 -7.75
C LEU A 45 15.05 -1.00 -8.94
N SER A 46 14.54 -0.70 -10.13
CA SER A 46 14.75 -1.51 -11.34
C SER A 46 16.22 -1.64 -11.73
N SER A 47 17.03 -0.63 -11.45
CA SER A 47 18.47 -0.65 -11.75
C SER A 47 19.25 -1.65 -10.89
N SER A 48 18.76 -1.98 -9.71
CA SER A 48 19.43 -2.83 -8.72
C SER A 48 18.75 -4.18 -8.49
N CYS A 49 17.56 -4.39 -9.08
CA CYS A 49 16.76 -5.60 -8.83
C CYS A 49 16.02 -6.06 -10.09
N GLU A 50 16.43 -7.21 -10.63
CA GLU A 50 15.79 -7.81 -11.81
C GLU A 50 14.33 -8.19 -11.53
N ALA A 51 14.02 -8.67 -10.33
CA ALA A 51 12.65 -9.01 -9.96
C ALA A 51 11.72 -7.79 -9.98
N CYS A 52 12.21 -6.57 -9.69
CA CYS A 52 11.42 -5.35 -9.82
C CYS A 52 11.02 -5.08 -11.28
N ASN A 53 11.91 -5.37 -12.24
CA ASN A 53 11.58 -5.28 -13.65
C ASN A 53 10.48 -6.27 -14.05
N GLN A 54 10.59 -7.52 -13.58
CA GLN A 54 9.57 -8.54 -13.88
C GLN A 54 8.22 -8.15 -13.31
N TYR A 55 8.16 -7.72 -12.05
CA TYR A 55 6.92 -7.25 -11.43
C TYR A 55 6.30 -6.04 -12.13
N PHE A 56 7.13 -5.15 -12.69
CA PHE A 56 6.62 -4.04 -13.48
C PHE A 56 5.95 -4.52 -14.77
N VAL A 57 6.58 -5.44 -15.50
CA VAL A 57 6.03 -6.01 -16.73
C VAL A 57 4.73 -6.79 -16.44
N ASP A 58 4.71 -7.58 -15.38
CA ASP A 58 3.53 -8.33 -14.97
C ASP A 58 2.36 -7.40 -14.62
N LEU A 59 2.65 -6.28 -13.93
CA LEU A 59 1.66 -5.27 -13.59
C LEU A 59 1.16 -4.53 -14.83
N GLU A 60 2.05 -4.14 -15.77
CA GLU A 60 1.69 -3.48 -17.03
C GLU A 60 0.74 -4.37 -17.85
N GLY A 61 1.09 -5.65 -18.03
CA GLY A 61 0.24 -6.60 -18.76
C GLY A 61 -1.11 -6.81 -18.08
N HIS A 62 -1.14 -6.85 -16.76
CA HIS A 62 -2.39 -7.01 -16.00
C HIS A 62 -3.29 -5.76 -16.09
N ILE A 63 -2.74 -4.56 -15.97
CA ILE A 63 -3.51 -3.30 -16.10
C ILE A 63 -4.10 -3.19 -17.52
N ALA A 64 -3.33 -3.55 -18.56
CA ALA A 64 -3.84 -3.58 -19.92
C ALA A 64 -5.04 -4.53 -20.08
N GLN A 65 -4.99 -5.72 -19.46
CA GLN A 65 -6.10 -6.68 -19.46
C GLN A 65 -7.34 -6.15 -18.71
N LEU A 66 -7.15 -5.44 -17.60
CA LEU A 66 -8.26 -4.82 -16.85
C LEU A 66 -8.90 -3.69 -17.64
N LEU A 67 -8.11 -2.92 -18.39
CA LEU A 67 -8.58 -1.84 -19.24
C LEU A 67 -9.47 -2.37 -20.38
N ASP A 68 -9.03 -3.46 -21.02
CA ASP A 68 -9.79 -4.14 -22.10
C ASP A 68 -11.13 -4.73 -21.63
N LYS A 69 -11.22 -5.07 -20.34
CA LYS A 69 -12.41 -5.65 -19.69
C LYS A 69 -13.14 -4.70 -18.75
N SER A 70 -12.89 -3.41 -18.82
CA SER A 70 -13.40 -2.42 -17.84
C SER A 70 -14.90 -2.52 -17.58
N ASP A 71 -15.68 -2.88 -18.60
CA ASP A 71 -17.15 -3.01 -18.51
C ASP A 71 -17.64 -4.32 -17.87
N GLN A 72 -16.78 -5.34 -17.73
CA GLN A 72 -17.16 -6.69 -17.29
C GLN A 72 -16.16 -7.31 -16.32
N LEU A 73 -15.74 -6.55 -15.31
CA LEU A 73 -14.82 -7.06 -14.30
C LEU A 73 -15.47 -8.13 -13.41
N THR A 74 -14.84 -9.28 -13.33
CA THR A 74 -15.28 -10.42 -12.53
C THR A 74 -14.63 -10.42 -11.14
N LYS A 75 -15.19 -11.18 -10.19
CA LYS A 75 -14.58 -11.40 -8.87
C LYS A 75 -13.16 -11.98 -8.98
N ASN A 76 -12.90 -12.77 -10.04
CA ASN A 76 -11.59 -13.36 -10.26
C ASN A 76 -10.56 -12.32 -10.68
N ASP A 77 -10.94 -11.32 -11.47
CA ASP A 77 -10.07 -10.22 -11.87
C ASP A 77 -9.62 -9.40 -10.65
N PHE A 78 -10.53 -9.11 -9.72
CA PHE A 78 -10.19 -8.47 -8.44
C PHE A 78 -9.23 -9.31 -7.61
N LYS A 79 -9.48 -10.62 -7.50
CA LYS A 79 -8.62 -11.54 -6.74
C LYS A 79 -7.21 -11.59 -7.33
N ASN A 80 -7.11 -11.73 -8.64
CA ASN A 80 -5.85 -11.75 -9.36
C ASN A 80 -5.07 -10.43 -9.18
N HIS A 81 -5.77 -9.30 -9.33
CA HIS A 81 -5.18 -7.99 -9.12
C HIS A 81 -4.60 -7.84 -7.71
N HIS A 82 -5.38 -8.15 -6.67
CA HIS A 82 -4.88 -8.11 -5.30
C HIS A 82 -3.71 -9.05 -5.05
N GLN A 83 -3.69 -10.22 -5.71
CA GLN A 83 -2.57 -11.15 -5.60
C GLN A 83 -1.28 -10.57 -6.21
N ILE A 84 -1.37 -9.94 -7.38
CA ILE A 84 -0.24 -9.26 -8.02
C ILE A 84 0.28 -8.13 -7.11
N LEU A 85 -0.59 -7.24 -6.63
CA LEU A 85 -0.20 -6.16 -5.73
C LEU A 85 0.43 -6.68 -4.43
N ASN A 86 -0.11 -7.75 -3.87
CA ASN A 86 0.45 -8.35 -2.65
C ASN A 86 1.83 -8.97 -2.87
N ASN A 87 2.06 -9.59 -4.04
CA ASN A 87 3.37 -10.11 -4.42
C ASN A 87 4.40 -8.98 -4.55
N ILE A 88 4.05 -7.90 -5.24
CA ILE A 88 4.88 -6.70 -5.36
C ILE A 88 5.18 -6.11 -3.98
N ARG A 89 4.16 -5.88 -3.16
CA ARG A 89 4.30 -5.37 -1.78
C ARG A 89 5.24 -6.24 -0.95
N THR A 90 5.04 -7.54 -0.98
CA THR A 90 5.84 -8.51 -0.23
C THR A 90 7.31 -8.47 -0.68
N HIS A 91 7.56 -8.39 -1.99
CA HIS A 91 8.91 -8.24 -2.52
C HIS A 91 9.57 -6.95 -2.06
N LEU A 92 8.88 -5.81 -2.21
CA LEU A 92 9.38 -4.50 -1.80
C LEU A 92 9.67 -4.44 -0.30
N MET A 93 8.80 -5.03 0.54
CA MET A 93 9.01 -5.09 1.98
C MET A 93 10.17 -6.01 2.38
N LYS A 94 10.21 -7.23 1.86
CA LYS A 94 11.22 -8.22 2.25
C LYS A 94 12.59 -7.94 1.67
N LYS A 95 12.67 -7.64 0.38
CA LYS A 95 13.96 -7.46 -0.33
C LYS A 95 14.53 -6.06 -0.14
N HIS A 96 13.68 -5.04 -0.22
CA HIS A 96 14.11 -3.64 -0.18
C HIS A 96 13.82 -2.95 1.16
N LYS A 97 13.25 -3.69 2.14
CA LYS A 97 12.93 -3.20 3.49
C LYS A 97 12.08 -1.93 3.49
N LEU A 98 11.20 -1.80 2.47
CA LEU A 98 10.21 -0.75 2.45
C LEU A 98 9.06 -1.09 3.40
N VAL A 99 8.35 -0.08 3.86
CA VAL A 99 7.27 -0.20 4.82
C VAL A 99 5.99 0.31 4.18
N ALA A 100 4.89 -0.38 4.39
CA ALA A 100 3.58 0.10 3.92
C ALA A 100 3.21 1.41 4.61
N LYS A 101 2.50 2.28 3.90
CA LYS A 101 1.99 3.53 4.49
C LYS A 101 1.17 3.23 5.74
N ASP A 102 1.34 4.03 6.78
CA ASP A 102 0.62 3.95 8.06
C ASP A 102 0.77 2.58 8.79
N TYR A 103 1.84 1.83 8.49
CA TYR A 103 2.11 0.52 9.08
C TYR A 103 2.34 0.61 10.60
N TYR A 104 3.23 1.50 11.02
CA TYR A 104 3.52 1.68 12.45
C TYR A 104 2.33 2.29 13.18
N LEU A 105 1.62 3.23 12.57
CA LEU A 105 0.42 3.80 13.15
C LEU A 105 -0.62 2.72 13.47
N SER A 106 -0.89 1.81 12.54
CA SER A 106 -1.86 0.73 12.73
C SER A 106 -1.46 -0.23 13.87
N ILE A 107 -0.17 -0.60 13.95
CA ILE A 107 0.33 -1.51 14.99
C ILE A 107 0.30 -0.84 16.36
N TYR A 108 0.88 0.36 16.47
CA TYR A 108 0.97 1.04 17.76
C TYR A 108 -0.39 1.53 18.27
N MET A 109 -1.30 1.89 17.40
CA MET A 109 -2.68 2.20 17.76
C MET A 109 -3.38 0.98 18.38
N SER A 110 -3.20 -0.21 17.79
CA SER A 110 -3.76 -1.45 18.32
C SER A 110 -3.14 -1.84 19.67
N CYS A 111 -1.81 -1.70 19.80
CA CYS A 111 -1.10 -1.93 21.04
C CYS A 111 -1.52 -0.92 22.14
N GLY A 112 -1.62 0.36 21.77
CA GLY A 112 -2.06 1.42 22.68
C GLY A 112 -3.47 1.20 23.21
N LEU A 113 -4.39 0.78 22.32
CA LEU A 113 -5.75 0.44 22.70
C LEU A 113 -5.78 -0.73 23.70
N SER A 114 -5.00 -1.77 23.48
CA SER A 114 -4.91 -2.94 24.35
C SER A 114 -4.34 -2.57 25.74
N LEU A 115 -3.29 -1.77 25.77
CA LEU A 115 -2.71 -1.27 27.02
C LEU A 115 -3.68 -0.34 27.77
N GLY A 116 -4.36 0.55 27.02
CA GLY A 116 -5.37 1.43 27.58
C GLY A 116 -6.52 0.68 28.24
N LEU A 117 -6.94 -0.45 27.66
CA LEU A 117 -7.95 -1.33 28.25
C LEU A 117 -7.47 -1.94 29.57
N VAL A 118 -6.25 -2.46 29.60
CA VAL A 118 -5.65 -3.07 30.81
C VAL A 118 -5.54 -2.04 31.93
N PHE A 119 -4.99 -0.86 31.64
CA PHE A 119 -4.88 0.21 32.65
C PHE A 119 -6.25 0.75 33.07
N GLY A 120 -7.20 0.87 32.16
CA GLY A 120 -8.56 1.28 32.49
C GLY A 120 -9.26 0.32 33.47
N LEU A 121 -9.03 -0.99 33.31
CA LEU A 121 -9.53 -2.00 34.26
C LEU A 121 -8.82 -1.96 35.59
N LEU A 122 -7.49 -1.76 35.60
CA LEU A 122 -6.72 -1.68 36.85
C LEU A 122 -7.09 -0.49 37.72
N PHE A 123 -7.49 0.63 37.11
CA PHE A 123 -7.88 1.86 37.79
C PHE A 123 -9.40 2.04 37.91
N ASP A 124 -10.18 1.01 37.58
CA ASP A 124 -11.65 1.03 37.55
C ASP A 124 -12.22 2.22 36.71
N ASN A 125 -11.46 2.67 35.72
CA ASN A 125 -11.84 3.82 34.93
C ASN A 125 -11.48 3.62 33.43
N LEU A 126 -12.30 2.86 32.73
CA LEU A 126 -12.16 2.61 31.29
C LEU A 126 -12.28 3.89 30.45
N ALA A 127 -13.06 4.87 30.92
CA ALA A 127 -13.26 6.13 30.21
C ALA A 127 -11.97 6.97 30.14
N LEU A 128 -11.06 6.82 31.08
CA LEU A 128 -9.74 7.45 31.05
C LEU A 128 -8.67 6.55 30.44
N GLY A 129 -8.70 5.24 30.71
CA GLY A 129 -7.68 4.31 30.22
C GLY A 129 -7.63 4.20 28.69
N LEU A 130 -8.77 4.06 28.02
CA LEU A 130 -8.83 3.90 26.57
C LEU A 130 -8.30 5.12 25.79
N PRO A 131 -8.73 6.37 26.07
CA PRO A 131 -8.21 7.53 25.35
C PRO A 131 -6.71 7.75 25.57
N ILE A 132 -6.21 7.54 26.78
CA ILE A 132 -4.79 7.69 27.09
C ILE A 132 -3.96 6.66 26.33
N GLY A 133 -4.35 5.38 26.37
CA GLY A 133 -3.67 4.32 25.63
C GLY A 133 -3.66 4.56 24.14
N LEU A 134 -4.80 4.98 23.57
CA LEU A 134 -4.92 5.32 22.15
C LEU A 134 -4.03 6.51 21.79
N ALA A 135 -4.02 7.58 22.57
CA ALA A 135 -3.21 8.77 22.33
C ALA A 135 -1.71 8.44 22.30
N VAL A 136 -1.24 7.63 23.25
CA VAL A 136 0.16 7.17 23.26
C VAL A 136 0.47 6.31 22.05
N GLY A 137 -0.39 5.36 21.70
CA GLY A 137 -0.21 4.51 20.52
C GLY A 137 -0.14 5.31 19.21
N VAL A 138 -1.04 6.27 19.05
CA VAL A 138 -1.05 7.18 17.88
C VAL A 138 0.21 8.05 17.84
N ALA A 139 0.64 8.63 18.96
CA ALA A 139 1.83 9.48 19.00
C ALA A 139 3.09 8.72 18.59
N ILE A 140 3.30 7.53 19.10
CA ILE A 140 4.45 6.68 18.77
C ILE A 140 4.36 6.21 17.31
N GLY A 141 3.21 5.68 16.90
CA GLY A 141 3.01 5.15 15.55
C GLY A 141 3.19 6.22 14.47
N ALA A 142 2.59 7.40 14.66
CA ALA A 142 2.72 8.52 13.73
C ALA A 142 4.17 9.04 13.67
N GLY A 143 4.88 9.10 14.80
CA GLY A 143 6.29 9.48 14.84
C GLY A 143 7.17 8.55 14.03
N LEU A 144 6.98 7.23 14.17
CA LEU A 144 7.73 6.22 13.41
C LEU A 144 7.40 6.24 11.92
N ASP A 145 6.13 6.38 11.55
CA ASP A 145 5.72 6.50 10.14
C ASP A 145 6.30 7.77 9.50
N ALA A 146 6.35 8.89 10.24
CA ALA A 146 6.98 10.11 9.77
C ALA A 146 8.50 9.94 9.54
N ASP A 147 9.20 9.21 10.41
CA ASP A 147 10.63 8.91 10.24
C ASP A 147 10.90 8.03 9.02
N VAL A 148 10.12 6.97 8.84
CA VAL A 148 10.23 6.08 7.66
C VAL A 148 9.93 6.84 6.37
N LYS A 149 8.93 7.73 6.39
CA LYS A 149 8.59 8.59 5.24
C LYS A 149 9.73 9.56 4.91
N LYS A 150 10.34 10.20 5.92
CA LYS A 150 11.53 11.07 5.72
C LYS A 150 12.70 10.33 5.13
N LYS A 151 12.90 9.05 5.49
CA LYS A 151 13.94 8.18 4.94
C LYS A 151 13.62 7.62 3.55
N GLY A 152 12.49 7.99 2.95
CA GLY A 152 12.06 7.50 1.63
C GLY A 152 11.76 6.00 1.58
N ARG A 153 11.45 5.36 2.73
CA ARG A 153 11.25 3.90 2.85
C ARG A 153 9.79 3.48 2.90
N THR A 154 8.88 4.34 2.47
CA THR A 154 7.43 4.06 2.42
C THR A 154 7.00 3.64 1.02
N ILE A 155 6.10 2.65 0.94
CA ILE A 155 5.41 2.25 -0.29
C ILE A 155 4.14 3.07 -0.44
#